data_9c10c6282437d516045b1b3730846c46
#
_entry.id   9c10c6282437d516045b1b3730846c46
#
_cell.length_a   1.000
_cell.length_b   1.000
_cell.length_c   1.000
_cell.angle_alpha   90.00
_cell.angle_beta   90.00
_cell.angle_gamma   90.00
#
_symmetry.space_group_name_H-M   'P 1'
#
loop_
_entity.id
_entity.type
_entity.pdbx_description
1 polymer ?
#
loop_
_entity_poly.entity_id
_entity_poly.type
_entity_poly.pdbx_seq_one_letter_code
_entity_poly.pdbx_strand_id
1 'polypeptide(L)'
;VAHWLRDRGFDAYAVTGGVHALLGAPIPEAPPGEGGPRDWKAGAAALRHRRFQIYFGGVLLSLAGSWVEAGAFGYVVLLLGGSAAMLGIIGFLNTIPNLLFALPAGVLADHFDRRKILLLFQGGNMGVAIALAVLWATGGLTVFLMGLLAFIGGSLGALSFPAFQSMLAGTVPPKDLESAVALNSLALQVARFVGPAIAGVLLASVGPTWVFGVNAVSFLGVLGALVLLPSSRAKIASVSVGVRGAMADGIRYVFGQRSLASLMVLMVFAGMFATPPVAFMVPGLVRFQLHEGPETLGILISLIGLGSVLGSVALLVLARRPNKGEPGLVCYLLCAAAIAIIGLSTSVPLSFALALIGGFTGVVFIGLSTVVVQAASSEEMRSRAMAIWAAALVGVLPIGALITAALTAWLGAGGAVAVDGAITLLGGLGVLLWRPEVRWLGCAALPEACVAATDPASFAYLEEEVEAARAA
;
A
#
# COMPACT_ATOMS: atom_id res chain seq x y z
N VAL A 1 37.64 -13.03 -12.68
CA VAL A 1 36.69 -12.07 -12.07
C VAL A 1 35.26 -12.65 -12.09
N ALA A 2 34.72 -13.03 -13.27
CA ALA A 2 33.34 -13.56 -13.36
C ALA A 2 33.12 -14.84 -12.55
N HIS A 3 34.10 -15.75 -12.49
CA HIS A 3 34.06 -16.97 -11.66
C HIS A 3 34.10 -16.64 -10.16
N TRP A 4 34.94 -15.71 -9.76
CA TRP A 4 35.07 -15.26 -8.37
C TRP A 4 33.83 -14.51 -7.87
N LEU A 5 33.15 -13.76 -8.74
CA LEU A 5 31.88 -13.10 -8.44
C LEU A 5 30.74 -14.08 -8.32
N ARG A 6 30.70 -15.11 -9.20
CA ARG A 6 29.66 -16.16 -9.17
C ARG A 6 29.73 -17.00 -7.90
N ASP A 7 30.92 -17.33 -7.42
CA ASP A 7 31.13 -18.08 -6.17
C ASP A 7 30.69 -17.29 -4.91
N ARG A 8 30.50 -15.96 -5.05
CA ARG A 8 29.98 -15.06 -4.00
C ARG A 8 28.52 -14.65 -4.19
N GLY A 9 27.78 -15.31 -5.07
CA GLY A 9 26.35 -15.10 -5.26
C GLY A 9 25.97 -13.87 -6.07
N PHE A 10 26.90 -13.29 -6.84
CA PHE A 10 26.60 -12.18 -7.73
C PHE A 10 26.05 -12.70 -9.08
N ASP A 11 25.07 -11.99 -9.63
CA ASP A 11 24.55 -12.30 -10.97
C ASP A 11 25.62 -12.01 -12.03
N ALA A 12 26.32 -13.07 -12.42
CA ALA A 12 27.43 -12.99 -13.36
C ALA A 12 27.04 -12.45 -14.74
N TYR A 13 25.74 -12.50 -15.10
CA TYR A 13 25.26 -11.98 -16.38
C TYR A 13 25.20 -10.46 -16.42
N ALA A 14 24.76 -9.82 -15.35
CA ALA A 14 24.70 -8.36 -15.27
C ALA A 14 26.10 -7.74 -15.30
N VAL A 15 27.06 -8.37 -14.60
CA VAL A 15 28.47 -7.93 -14.57
C VAL A 15 29.16 -8.25 -15.91
N THR A 16 28.90 -9.43 -16.50
CA THR A 16 29.51 -9.85 -17.77
C THR A 16 29.01 -8.97 -18.92
N GLY A 17 27.72 -8.56 -18.92
CA GLY A 17 27.20 -7.62 -19.93
C GLY A 17 27.90 -6.27 -19.91
N GLY A 18 28.16 -5.71 -18.70
CA GLY A 18 28.91 -4.48 -18.52
C GLY A 18 30.38 -4.62 -18.97
N VAL A 19 31.04 -5.72 -18.60
CA VAL A 19 32.43 -5.98 -18.97
C VAL A 19 32.58 -6.23 -20.51
N HIS A 20 31.63 -6.96 -21.13
CA HIS A 20 31.64 -7.17 -22.58
C HIS A 20 31.40 -5.87 -23.36
N ALA A 21 30.54 -4.97 -22.85
CA ALA A 21 30.32 -3.66 -23.46
C ALA A 21 31.60 -2.79 -23.40
N LEU A 22 32.33 -2.84 -22.27
CA LEU A 22 33.59 -2.14 -22.10
C LEU A 22 34.73 -2.71 -22.96
N LEU A 23 34.76 -4.02 -23.21
CA LEU A 23 35.80 -4.69 -23.98
C LEU A 23 35.50 -4.78 -25.49
N GLY A 24 34.35 -4.23 -25.95
CA GLY A 24 33.95 -4.30 -27.35
C GLY A 24 33.65 -5.73 -27.84
N ALA A 25 33.45 -6.68 -26.93
CA ALA A 25 33.12 -8.06 -27.26
C ALA A 25 31.58 -8.19 -27.48
N PRO A 26 31.12 -9.09 -28.35
CA PRO A 26 29.68 -9.31 -28.53
C PRO A 26 29.06 -9.76 -27.19
N ILE A 27 27.99 -9.08 -26.79
CA ILE A 27 27.24 -9.41 -25.58
C ILE A 27 26.61 -10.80 -25.80
N PRO A 28 26.84 -11.78 -24.92
CA PRO A 28 26.13 -13.06 -25.01
C PRO A 28 24.62 -12.80 -25.00
N GLU A 29 23.90 -13.39 -25.94
CA GLU A 29 22.44 -13.30 -25.95
C GLU A 29 21.91 -13.83 -24.63
N ALA A 30 21.03 -13.04 -23.98
CA ALA A 30 20.32 -13.48 -22.79
C ALA A 30 19.54 -14.76 -23.12
N PRO A 31 19.47 -15.73 -22.19
CA PRO A 31 18.69 -16.93 -22.43
C PRO A 31 17.26 -16.54 -22.81
N PRO A 32 16.65 -17.20 -23.81
CA PRO A 32 15.32 -16.86 -24.28
C PRO A 32 14.31 -17.00 -23.13
N GLY A 33 13.83 -15.88 -22.61
CA GLY A 33 12.86 -15.81 -21.50
C GLY A 33 12.97 -14.57 -20.62
N GLU A 34 14.11 -13.88 -20.54
CA GLU A 34 14.30 -12.72 -19.68
C GLU A 34 14.57 -11.45 -20.50
N GLY A 35 13.51 -10.67 -20.80
CA GLY A 35 13.68 -9.28 -21.23
C GLY A 35 13.22 -8.88 -22.62
N GLY A 36 12.38 -9.63 -23.30
CA GLY A 36 11.62 -9.13 -24.45
C GLY A 36 10.64 -8.02 -24.03
N PRO A 37 10.22 -7.10 -24.95
CA PRO A 37 9.19 -6.12 -24.63
C PRO A 37 7.99 -6.91 -24.10
N ARG A 38 7.61 -6.67 -22.81
CA ARG A 38 6.45 -7.32 -22.19
C ARG A 38 5.25 -6.99 -23.08
N ASP A 39 4.78 -7.99 -23.83
CA ASP A 39 3.62 -7.85 -24.68
C ASP A 39 2.47 -7.41 -23.75
N TRP A 40 1.89 -6.23 -23.97
CA TRP A 40 0.76 -5.72 -23.19
C TRP A 40 -0.39 -6.74 -23.15
N LYS A 41 -0.48 -7.61 -24.16
CA LYS A 41 -1.40 -8.75 -24.21
C LYS A 41 -1.12 -9.79 -23.13
N ALA A 42 0.14 -9.92 -22.68
CA ALA A 42 0.49 -10.78 -21.55
C ALA A 42 -0.01 -10.17 -20.21
N GLY A 43 0.01 -8.83 -20.08
CA GLY A 43 -0.55 -8.13 -18.92
C GLY A 43 -2.07 -8.33 -18.75
N ALA A 44 -2.80 -8.62 -19.83
CA ALA A 44 -4.24 -8.87 -19.83
C ALA A 44 -4.60 -10.37 -19.96
N ALA A 45 -3.63 -11.28 -19.83
CA ALA A 45 -3.83 -12.71 -20.06
C ALA A 45 -4.88 -13.32 -19.14
N ALA A 46 -4.96 -12.84 -17.87
CA ALA A 46 -5.97 -13.28 -16.92
C ALA A 46 -7.41 -13.04 -17.40
N LEU A 47 -7.66 -12.00 -18.19
CA LEU A 47 -8.99 -11.70 -18.74
C LEU A 47 -9.47 -12.72 -19.77
N ARG A 48 -8.63 -13.66 -20.23
CA ARG A 48 -9.05 -14.76 -21.11
C ARG A 48 -9.81 -15.84 -20.34
N HIS A 49 -9.69 -15.88 -19.02
CA HIS A 49 -10.29 -16.91 -18.18
C HIS A 49 -11.66 -16.44 -17.65
N ARG A 50 -12.74 -17.14 -18.04
CA ARG A 50 -14.11 -16.81 -17.64
C ARG A 50 -14.30 -16.74 -16.12
N ARG A 51 -13.62 -17.63 -15.36
CA ARG A 51 -13.66 -17.60 -13.88
C ARG A 51 -13.09 -16.30 -13.33
N PHE A 52 -11.98 -15.85 -13.91
CA PHE A 52 -11.38 -14.58 -13.51
C PHE A 52 -12.25 -13.39 -13.89
N GLN A 53 -12.85 -13.39 -15.10
CA GLN A 53 -13.77 -12.30 -15.52
C GLN A 53 -14.94 -12.14 -14.55
N ILE A 54 -15.59 -13.26 -14.16
CA ILE A 54 -16.70 -13.24 -13.20
C ILE A 54 -16.24 -12.72 -11.83
N TYR A 55 -15.14 -13.26 -11.32
CA TYR A 55 -14.55 -12.84 -10.05
C TYR A 55 -14.17 -11.35 -10.07
N PHE A 56 -13.40 -10.95 -11.06
CA PHE A 56 -12.86 -9.60 -11.21
C PHE A 56 -13.97 -8.56 -11.39
N GLY A 57 -14.98 -8.84 -12.21
CA GLY A 57 -16.14 -7.95 -12.40
C GLY A 57 -16.92 -7.73 -11.10
N GLY A 58 -17.19 -8.79 -10.35
CA GLY A 58 -17.86 -8.69 -9.05
C GLY A 58 -17.03 -7.94 -8.01
N VAL A 59 -15.74 -8.24 -7.93
CA VAL A 59 -14.81 -7.56 -7.01
C VAL A 59 -14.64 -6.09 -7.38
N LEU A 60 -14.51 -5.76 -8.66
CA LEU A 60 -14.36 -4.38 -9.13
C LEU A 60 -15.57 -3.52 -8.74
N LEU A 61 -16.78 -4.06 -8.92
CA LEU A 61 -18.02 -3.36 -8.55
C LEU A 61 -18.10 -3.12 -7.03
N SER A 62 -17.84 -4.16 -6.23
CA SER A 62 -17.82 -4.06 -4.77
C SER A 62 -16.73 -3.13 -4.26
N LEU A 63 -15.56 -3.16 -4.88
CA LEU A 63 -14.43 -2.30 -4.53
C LEU A 63 -14.75 -0.83 -4.82
N ALA A 64 -15.39 -0.53 -5.95
CA ALA A 64 -15.83 0.82 -6.28
C ALA A 64 -16.81 1.36 -5.24
N GLY A 65 -17.85 0.59 -4.86
CA GLY A 65 -18.78 0.99 -3.81
C GLY A 65 -18.13 1.19 -2.45
N SER A 66 -17.20 0.30 -2.07
CA SER A 66 -16.47 0.41 -0.80
C SER A 66 -15.60 1.67 -0.73
N TRP A 67 -14.97 2.08 -1.84
CA TRP A 67 -14.20 3.33 -1.88
C TRP A 67 -15.09 4.58 -1.94
N VAL A 68 -16.29 4.48 -2.50
CA VAL A 68 -17.32 5.53 -2.38
C VAL A 68 -17.73 5.70 -0.91
N GLU A 69 -18.03 4.63 -0.22
CA GLU A 69 -18.36 4.68 1.23
C GLU A 69 -17.18 5.24 2.03
N ALA A 70 -15.97 4.72 1.84
CA ALA A 70 -14.78 5.16 2.57
C ALA A 70 -14.51 6.67 2.39
N GLY A 71 -14.72 7.20 1.18
CA GLY A 71 -14.56 8.63 0.90
C GLY A 71 -15.55 9.53 1.65
N ALA A 72 -16.75 9.03 1.93
CA ALA A 72 -17.80 9.77 2.61
C ALA A 72 -17.82 9.55 4.14
N PHE A 73 -17.36 8.37 4.60
CA PHE A 73 -17.58 7.87 5.95
C PHE A 73 -17.18 8.87 7.04
N GLY A 74 -15.97 9.43 6.97
CA GLY A 74 -15.49 10.40 7.94
C GLY A 74 -16.28 11.71 7.91
N TYR A 75 -16.74 12.16 6.75
CA TYR A 75 -17.56 13.38 6.65
C TYR A 75 -18.94 13.18 7.29
N VAL A 76 -19.52 12.00 7.15
CA VAL A 76 -20.81 11.66 7.79
C VAL A 76 -20.69 11.69 9.32
N VAL A 77 -19.57 11.26 9.88
CA VAL A 77 -19.29 11.40 11.33
C VAL A 77 -19.39 12.86 11.77
N LEU A 78 -18.83 13.79 10.97
CA LEU A 78 -18.88 15.21 11.26
C LEU A 78 -20.29 15.81 11.08
N LEU A 79 -21.09 15.30 10.13
CA LEU A 79 -22.50 15.70 9.98
C LEU A 79 -23.36 15.29 11.17
N LEU A 80 -23.01 14.19 11.84
CA LEU A 80 -23.67 13.73 13.08
C LEU A 80 -23.24 14.51 14.33
N GLY A 81 -22.46 15.59 14.16
CA GLY A 81 -21.95 16.40 15.26
C GLY A 81 -20.69 15.80 15.92
N GLY A 82 -20.07 14.82 15.30
CA GLY A 82 -18.80 14.26 15.77
C GLY A 82 -17.67 15.28 15.70
N SER A 83 -16.76 15.24 16.67
CA SER A 83 -15.54 16.05 16.66
C SER A 83 -14.50 15.46 15.68
N ALA A 84 -13.53 16.27 15.27
CA ALA A 84 -12.42 15.79 14.46
C ALA A 84 -11.63 14.66 15.14
N ALA A 85 -11.51 14.67 16.48
CA ALA A 85 -10.87 13.59 17.25
C ALA A 85 -11.60 12.25 17.10
N MET A 86 -12.93 12.26 16.94
CA MET A 86 -13.71 11.03 16.74
C MET A 86 -13.38 10.34 15.40
N LEU A 87 -12.88 11.07 14.40
CA LEU A 87 -12.40 10.47 13.15
C LEU A 87 -11.25 9.49 13.41
N GLY A 88 -10.29 9.86 14.26
CA GLY A 88 -9.18 8.97 14.61
C GLY A 88 -9.64 7.78 15.47
N ILE A 89 -10.58 7.99 16.41
CA ILE A 89 -11.16 6.91 17.21
C ILE A 89 -11.90 5.90 16.31
N ILE A 90 -12.68 6.38 15.36
CA ILE A 90 -13.40 5.54 14.41
C ILE A 90 -12.40 4.85 13.45
N GLY A 91 -11.35 5.55 13.05
CA GLY A 91 -10.24 4.96 12.29
C GLY A 91 -9.56 3.83 13.06
N PHE A 92 -9.31 4.01 14.36
CA PHE A 92 -8.83 2.95 15.25
C PHE A 92 -9.79 1.76 15.29
N LEU A 93 -11.09 2.00 15.53
CA LEU A 93 -12.10 0.93 15.58
C LEU A 93 -12.21 0.17 14.25
N ASN A 94 -12.06 0.84 13.13
CA ASN A 94 -12.07 0.21 11.80
C ASN A 94 -10.81 -0.62 11.53
N THR A 95 -9.65 -0.23 12.05
CA THR A 95 -8.36 -0.85 11.71
C THR A 95 -7.84 -1.85 12.74
N ILE A 96 -8.21 -1.70 14.04
CA ILE A 96 -7.77 -2.63 15.09
C ILE A 96 -8.17 -4.09 14.84
N PRO A 97 -9.29 -4.41 14.18
CA PRO A 97 -9.63 -5.78 13.81
C PRO A 97 -8.59 -6.47 12.92
N ASN A 98 -7.86 -5.72 12.08
CA ASN A 98 -6.80 -6.30 11.26
C ASN A 98 -5.68 -6.88 12.12
N LEU A 99 -5.37 -6.25 13.25
CA LEU A 99 -4.38 -6.76 14.20
C LEU A 99 -4.94 -7.92 15.03
N LEU A 100 -6.17 -7.82 15.51
CA LEU A 100 -6.82 -8.81 16.37
C LEU A 100 -7.11 -10.11 15.61
N PHE A 101 -7.56 -10.00 14.35
CA PHE A 101 -8.03 -11.14 13.55
C PHE A 101 -7.02 -11.62 12.50
N ALA A 102 -5.81 -11.05 12.41
CA ALA A 102 -4.80 -11.48 11.45
C ALA A 102 -4.51 -12.99 11.51
N LEU A 103 -4.31 -13.54 12.72
CA LEU A 103 -4.05 -14.96 12.93
C LEU A 103 -5.32 -15.82 12.76
N PRO A 104 -6.46 -15.50 13.41
CA PRO A 104 -7.71 -16.24 13.21
C PRO A 104 -8.17 -16.29 11.75
N ALA A 105 -7.99 -15.20 10.99
CA ALA A 105 -8.38 -15.12 9.59
C ALA A 105 -7.62 -16.14 8.71
N GLY A 106 -6.32 -16.30 8.95
CA GLY A 106 -5.51 -17.30 8.26
C GLY A 106 -6.01 -18.72 8.54
N VAL A 107 -6.19 -19.06 9.83
CA VAL A 107 -6.71 -20.37 10.25
C VAL A 107 -8.08 -20.64 9.64
N LEU A 108 -8.95 -19.64 9.62
CA LEU A 108 -10.30 -19.77 9.04
C LEU A 108 -10.22 -20.07 7.53
N ALA A 109 -9.38 -19.33 6.78
CA ALA A 109 -9.20 -19.51 5.34
C ALA A 109 -8.59 -20.88 4.97
N ASP A 110 -7.84 -21.52 5.89
CA ASP A 110 -7.23 -22.83 5.69
C ASP A 110 -8.20 -23.98 5.98
N HIS A 111 -9.12 -23.83 6.95
CA HIS A 111 -10.00 -24.93 7.40
C HIS A 111 -11.37 -24.93 6.72
N PHE A 112 -11.86 -23.78 6.30
CA PHE A 112 -13.19 -23.67 5.74
C PHE A 112 -13.17 -23.39 4.23
N ASP A 113 -14.30 -23.64 3.58
CA ASP A 113 -14.52 -23.31 2.18
C ASP A 113 -14.43 -21.77 1.98
N ARG A 114 -13.44 -21.33 1.22
CA ARG A 114 -13.16 -19.93 0.94
C ARG A 114 -14.37 -19.17 0.39
N ARG A 115 -15.15 -19.82 -0.48
CA ARG A 115 -16.38 -19.26 -1.04
C ARG A 115 -17.41 -18.99 0.06
N LYS A 116 -17.61 -19.95 0.99
CA LYS A 116 -18.58 -19.78 2.10
C LYS A 116 -18.16 -18.67 3.05
N ILE A 117 -16.86 -18.60 3.37
CA ILE A 117 -16.27 -17.52 4.18
C ILE A 117 -16.56 -16.17 3.54
N LEU A 118 -16.26 -16.03 2.23
CA LEU A 118 -16.46 -14.77 1.51
C LEU A 118 -17.96 -14.41 1.40
N LEU A 119 -18.85 -15.37 1.13
CA LEU A 119 -20.30 -15.13 1.10
C LEU A 119 -20.80 -14.63 2.44
N LEU A 120 -20.37 -15.22 3.56
CA LEU A 120 -20.76 -14.81 4.90
C LEU A 120 -20.28 -13.40 5.22
N PHE A 121 -18.98 -13.13 5.03
CA PHE A 121 -18.40 -11.86 5.46
C PHE A 121 -18.75 -10.71 4.51
N GLN A 122 -18.84 -10.94 3.21
CA GLN A 122 -19.31 -9.92 2.26
C GLN A 122 -20.81 -9.65 2.40
N GLY A 123 -21.60 -10.68 2.70
CA GLY A 123 -23.01 -10.51 3.08
C GLY A 123 -23.16 -9.69 4.38
N GLY A 124 -22.29 -9.94 5.36
CA GLY A 124 -22.20 -9.13 6.57
C GLY A 124 -21.84 -7.67 6.30
N ASN A 125 -20.83 -7.41 5.43
CA ASN A 125 -20.47 -6.04 5.03
C ASN A 125 -21.61 -5.34 4.28
N MET A 126 -22.34 -6.06 3.41
CA MET A 126 -23.55 -5.55 2.80
C MET A 126 -24.60 -5.17 3.87
N GLY A 127 -24.77 -6.01 4.90
CA GLY A 127 -25.63 -5.72 6.03
C GLY A 127 -25.22 -4.46 6.80
N VAL A 128 -23.91 -4.24 7.00
CA VAL A 128 -23.39 -3.01 7.60
C VAL A 128 -23.71 -1.79 6.73
N ALA A 129 -23.50 -1.86 5.42
CA ALA A 129 -23.82 -0.76 4.51
C ALA A 129 -25.34 -0.45 4.48
N ILE A 130 -26.19 -1.48 4.48
CA ILE A 130 -27.66 -1.33 4.60
C ILE A 130 -28.02 -0.68 5.94
N ALA A 131 -27.44 -1.14 7.04
CA ALA A 131 -27.68 -0.56 8.36
C ALA A 131 -27.32 0.92 8.43
N LEU A 132 -26.16 1.31 7.86
CA LEU A 132 -25.75 2.72 7.76
C LEU A 132 -26.76 3.55 6.94
N ALA A 133 -27.20 3.04 5.78
CA ALA A 133 -28.17 3.73 4.93
C ALA A 133 -29.52 3.91 5.63
N VAL A 134 -30.06 2.85 6.23
CA VAL A 134 -31.36 2.86 6.92
C VAL A 134 -31.33 3.74 8.18
N LEU A 135 -30.30 3.58 9.02
CA LEU A 135 -30.16 4.37 10.24
C LEU A 135 -29.99 5.86 9.94
N TRP A 136 -29.28 6.21 8.88
CA TRP A 136 -29.21 7.60 8.44
C TRP A 136 -30.58 8.10 7.96
N ALA A 137 -31.26 7.35 7.08
CA ALA A 137 -32.55 7.75 6.50
C ALA A 137 -33.65 7.90 7.57
N THR A 138 -33.59 7.11 8.66
CA THR A 138 -34.55 7.15 9.78
C THR A 138 -34.16 8.15 10.87
N GLY A 139 -32.99 8.81 10.76
CA GLY A 139 -32.48 9.72 11.80
C GLY A 139 -31.97 9.00 13.06
N GLY A 140 -31.85 7.66 13.02
CA GLY A 140 -31.38 6.84 14.15
C GLY A 140 -29.84 6.67 14.20
N LEU A 141 -29.10 7.14 13.19
CA LEU A 141 -27.65 6.99 13.17
C LEU A 141 -27.00 7.95 14.15
N THR A 142 -26.11 7.42 14.99
CA THR A 142 -25.32 8.19 15.94
C THR A 142 -23.83 7.94 15.70
N VAL A 143 -22.95 8.82 16.23
CA VAL A 143 -21.50 8.64 16.15
C VAL A 143 -21.05 7.32 16.81
N PHE A 144 -21.71 6.92 17.90
CA PHE A 144 -21.45 5.63 18.55
C PHE A 144 -21.78 4.45 17.62
N LEU A 145 -22.93 4.46 16.95
CA LEU A 145 -23.31 3.42 15.99
C LEU A 145 -22.38 3.40 14.78
N MET A 146 -21.92 4.57 14.32
CA MET A 146 -20.87 4.66 13.28
C MET A 146 -19.60 3.93 13.71
N GLY A 147 -19.12 4.16 14.94
CA GLY A 147 -17.94 3.46 15.48
C GLY A 147 -18.16 1.96 15.61
N LEU A 148 -19.32 1.53 16.10
CA LEU A 148 -19.68 0.11 16.22
C LEU A 148 -19.72 -0.58 14.85
N LEU A 149 -20.36 0.05 13.86
CA LEU A 149 -20.45 -0.49 12.49
C LEU A 149 -19.10 -0.46 11.79
N ALA A 150 -18.26 0.53 12.06
CA ALA A 150 -16.87 0.56 11.59
C ALA A 150 -16.05 -0.62 12.14
N PHE A 151 -16.20 -0.95 13.42
CA PHE A 151 -15.53 -2.10 14.03
C PHE A 151 -16.03 -3.42 13.45
N ILE A 152 -17.33 -3.57 13.26
CA ILE A 152 -17.94 -4.77 12.66
C ILE A 152 -17.46 -4.92 11.22
N GLY A 153 -17.54 -3.86 10.39
CA GLY A 153 -17.08 -3.87 9.00
C GLY A 153 -15.60 -4.16 8.88
N GLY A 154 -14.78 -3.52 9.71
CA GLY A 154 -13.35 -3.80 9.79
C GLY A 154 -13.03 -5.25 10.17
N SER A 155 -13.81 -5.84 11.10
CA SER A 155 -13.68 -7.25 11.50
C SER A 155 -14.00 -8.21 10.35
N LEU A 156 -15.12 -7.96 9.66
CA LEU A 156 -15.52 -8.76 8.50
C LEU A 156 -14.52 -8.63 7.35
N GLY A 157 -13.97 -7.43 7.15
CA GLY A 157 -12.90 -7.17 6.18
C GLY A 157 -11.62 -7.93 6.49
N ALA A 158 -11.15 -7.84 7.74
CA ALA A 158 -9.94 -8.53 8.21
C ALA A 158 -10.05 -10.06 8.05
N LEU A 159 -11.20 -10.62 8.42
CA LEU A 159 -11.46 -12.07 8.32
C LEU A 159 -11.60 -12.56 6.86
N SER A 160 -12.06 -11.71 5.95
CA SER A 160 -12.21 -12.08 4.54
C SER A 160 -10.93 -11.95 3.71
N PHE A 161 -9.95 -11.15 4.14
CA PHE A 161 -8.78 -10.81 3.33
C PHE A 161 -7.96 -12.02 2.85
N PRO A 162 -7.57 -13.01 3.70
CA PRO A 162 -6.82 -14.18 3.24
C PRO A 162 -7.61 -15.05 2.26
N ALA A 163 -8.93 -15.15 2.46
CA ALA A 163 -9.79 -15.90 1.57
C ALA A 163 -9.88 -15.25 0.18
N PHE A 164 -9.92 -13.90 0.10
CA PHE A 164 -9.86 -13.16 -1.17
C PHE A 164 -8.56 -13.43 -1.93
N GLN A 165 -7.42 -13.32 -1.27
CA GLN A 165 -6.12 -13.56 -1.90
C GLN A 165 -6.01 -14.99 -2.44
N SER A 166 -6.48 -15.95 -1.67
CA SER A 166 -6.49 -17.36 -2.09
C SER A 166 -7.48 -17.66 -3.21
N MET A 167 -8.64 -16.97 -3.23
CA MET A 167 -9.65 -17.11 -4.28
C MET A 167 -9.14 -16.56 -5.61
N LEU A 168 -8.49 -15.39 -5.59
CA LEU A 168 -7.87 -14.78 -6.77
C LEU A 168 -6.92 -15.76 -7.47
N ALA A 169 -6.00 -16.36 -6.69
CA ALA A 169 -5.04 -17.34 -7.21
C ALA A 169 -5.71 -18.59 -7.81
N GLY A 170 -6.90 -18.96 -7.33
CA GLY A 170 -7.67 -20.09 -7.84
C GLY A 170 -8.48 -19.81 -9.12
N THR A 171 -8.54 -18.57 -9.60
CA THR A 171 -9.33 -18.20 -10.80
C THR A 171 -8.58 -18.35 -12.10
N VAL A 172 -7.24 -18.40 -12.06
CA VAL A 172 -6.35 -18.49 -13.23
C VAL A 172 -5.32 -19.60 -13.07
N PRO A 173 -4.74 -20.12 -14.16
CA PRO A 173 -3.57 -20.99 -14.11
C PRO A 173 -2.35 -20.25 -13.53
N PRO A 174 -1.37 -20.97 -12.93
CA PRO A 174 -0.18 -20.35 -12.32
C PRO A 174 0.60 -19.40 -13.23
N LYS A 175 0.68 -19.70 -14.54
CA LYS A 175 1.35 -18.86 -15.55
C LYS A 175 0.72 -17.48 -15.76
N ASP A 176 -0.57 -17.33 -15.47
CA ASP A 176 -1.32 -16.07 -15.68
C ASP A 176 -1.62 -15.35 -14.33
N LEU A 177 -1.06 -15.87 -13.21
CA LEU A 177 -1.29 -15.32 -11.88
C LEU A 177 -0.76 -13.89 -11.73
N GLU A 178 0.41 -13.59 -12.31
CA GLU A 178 0.97 -12.23 -12.29
C GLU A 178 0.02 -11.22 -12.96
N SER A 179 -0.57 -11.60 -14.10
CA SER A 179 -1.57 -10.78 -14.79
C SER A 179 -2.81 -10.56 -13.94
N ALA A 180 -3.30 -11.58 -13.23
CA ALA A 180 -4.46 -11.47 -12.35
C ALA A 180 -4.19 -10.53 -11.16
N VAL A 181 -3.03 -10.66 -10.52
CA VAL A 181 -2.60 -9.79 -9.42
C VAL A 181 -2.41 -8.34 -9.88
N ALA A 182 -1.81 -8.14 -11.06
CA ALA A 182 -1.61 -6.81 -11.64
C ALA A 182 -2.96 -6.10 -11.91
N LEU A 183 -3.91 -6.81 -12.52
CA LEU A 183 -5.25 -6.28 -12.79
C LEU A 183 -6.02 -5.97 -11.51
N ASN A 184 -5.95 -6.85 -10.51
CA ASN A 184 -6.58 -6.61 -9.21
C ASN A 184 -5.98 -5.38 -8.50
N SER A 185 -4.66 -5.20 -8.58
CA SER A 185 -3.97 -4.03 -8.03
C SER A 185 -4.36 -2.75 -8.77
N LEU A 186 -4.48 -2.81 -10.09
CA LEU A 186 -4.96 -1.68 -10.91
C LEU A 186 -6.40 -1.30 -10.54
N ALA A 187 -7.29 -2.29 -10.39
CA ALA A 187 -8.67 -2.07 -9.96
C ALA A 187 -8.75 -1.36 -8.62
N LEU A 188 -7.91 -1.76 -7.65
CA LEU A 188 -7.82 -1.12 -6.34
C LEU A 188 -7.41 0.36 -6.46
N GLN A 189 -6.40 0.65 -7.28
CA GLN A 189 -5.92 2.03 -7.46
C GLN A 189 -6.96 2.91 -8.18
N VAL A 190 -7.63 2.38 -9.20
CA VAL A 190 -8.70 3.08 -9.90
C VAL A 190 -9.89 3.35 -8.97
N ALA A 191 -10.32 2.35 -8.19
CA ALA A 191 -11.40 2.52 -7.23
C ALA A 191 -11.05 3.56 -6.14
N ARG A 192 -9.80 3.54 -5.66
CA ARG A 192 -9.28 4.51 -4.69
C ARG A 192 -9.24 5.94 -5.23
N PHE A 193 -9.03 6.11 -6.53
CA PHE A 193 -9.05 7.41 -7.19
C PHE A 193 -10.48 7.90 -7.47
N VAL A 194 -11.30 7.05 -8.08
CA VAL A 194 -12.63 7.42 -8.58
C VAL A 194 -13.69 7.42 -7.46
N GLY A 195 -13.60 6.48 -6.51
CA GLY A 195 -14.59 6.32 -5.45
C GLY A 195 -14.86 7.59 -4.64
N PRO A 196 -13.84 8.24 -4.07
CA PRO A 196 -14.04 9.47 -3.29
C PRO A 196 -14.58 10.65 -4.10
N ALA A 197 -14.25 10.76 -5.40
CA ALA A 197 -14.86 11.77 -6.28
C ALA A 197 -16.37 11.56 -6.40
N ILE A 198 -16.79 10.31 -6.64
CA ILE A 198 -18.22 9.94 -6.66
C ILE A 198 -18.86 10.20 -5.30
N ALA A 199 -18.16 9.86 -4.20
CA ALA A 199 -18.64 10.10 -2.85
C ALA A 199 -18.91 11.59 -2.58
N GLY A 200 -17.99 12.48 -2.98
CA GLY A 200 -18.16 13.92 -2.84
C GLY A 200 -19.40 14.43 -3.55
N VAL A 201 -19.60 14.03 -4.81
CA VAL A 201 -20.77 14.39 -5.61
C VAL A 201 -22.06 13.83 -4.99
N LEU A 202 -22.09 12.56 -4.58
CA LEU A 202 -23.28 11.96 -3.98
C LEU A 202 -23.62 12.61 -2.63
N LEU A 203 -22.62 12.90 -1.79
CA LEU A 203 -22.86 13.61 -0.53
C LEU A 203 -23.45 14.98 -0.73
N ALA A 204 -22.95 15.73 -1.72
CA ALA A 204 -23.41 17.07 -2.01
C ALA A 204 -24.80 17.11 -2.65
N SER A 205 -25.14 16.13 -3.52
CA SER A 205 -26.36 16.15 -4.32
C SER A 205 -27.52 15.41 -3.71
N VAL A 206 -27.29 14.21 -3.15
CA VAL A 206 -28.36 13.30 -2.69
C VAL A 206 -28.17 12.80 -1.25
N GLY A 207 -27.05 13.11 -0.63
CA GLY A 207 -26.78 12.85 0.78
C GLY A 207 -26.28 11.43 1.10
N PRO A 208 -25.98 11.17 2.41
CA PRO A 208 -25.32 9.95 2.88
C PRO A 208 -26.10 8.65 2.62
N THR A 209 -27.44 8.68 2.63
CA THR A 209 -28.26 7.49 2.37
C THR A 209 -27.87 6.82 1.05
N TRP A 210 -27.66 7.61 0.00
CA TRP A 210 -27.32 7.08 -1.32
C TRP A 210 -25.87 6.61 -1.41
N VAL A 211 -24.96 7.23 -0.68
CA VAL A 211 -23.57 6.75 -0.58
C VAL A 211 -23.51 5.33 -0.03
N PHE A 212 -24.15 5.11 1.11
CA PHE A 212 -24.23 3.78 1.74
C PHE A 212 -25.07 2.81 0.91
N GLY A 213 -26.15 3.29 0.29
CA GLY A 213 -27.01 2.49 -0.59
C GLY A 213 -26.26 1.98 -1.83
N VAL A 214 -25.47 2.82 -2.48
CA VAL A 214 -24.62 2.42 -3.62
C VAL A 214 -23.62 1.34 -3.20
N ASN A 215 -22.98 1.49 -2.03
CA ASN A 215 -22.09 0.44 -1.53
C ASN A 215 -22.85 -0.85 -1.22
N ALA A 216 -24.01 -0.78 -0.57
CA ALA A 216 -24.83 -1.97 -0.30
C ALA A 216 -25.18 -2.73 -1.60
N VAL A 217 -25.61 -2.01 -2.65
CA VAL A 217 -25.91 -2.61 -3.97
C VAL A 217 -24.65 -3.18 -4.62
N SER A 218 -23.50 -2.52 -4.48
CA SER A 218 -22.24 -2.97 -5.06
C SER A 218 -21.80 -4.36 -4.56
N PHE A 219 -22.12 -4.69 -3.31
CA PHE A 219 -21.86 -6.02 -2.75
C PHE A 219 -22.60 -7.14 -3.48
N LEU A 220 -23.75 -6.87 -4.12
CA LEU A 220 -24.45 -7.85 -4.94
C LEU A 220 -23.57 -8.35 -6.10
N GLY A 221 -22.68 -7.52 -6.62
CA GLY A 221 -21.73 -7.91 -7.66
C GLY A 221 -20.77 -8.99 -7.18
N VAL A 222 -20.11 -8.81 -6.04
CA VAL A 222 -19.18 -9.82 -5.51
C VAL A 222 -19.93 -11.06 -4.99
N LEU A 223 -21.09 -10.90 -4.35
CA LEU A 223 -21.91 -12.04 -3.90
C LEU A 223 -22.40 -12.86 -5.09
N GLY A 224 -22.90 -12.23 -6.16
CA GLY A 224 -23.30 -12.89 -7.40
C GLY A 224 -22.13 -13.63 -8.06
N ALA A 225 -20.96 -12.99 -8.16
CA ALA A 225 -19.75 -13.63 -8.66
C ALA A 225 -19.35 -14.87 -7.84
N LEU A 226 -19.40 -14.78 -6.51
CA LEU A 226 -19.11 -15.90 -5.61
C LEU A 226 -20.12 -17.04 -5.75
N VAL A 227 -21.40 -16.75 -6.00
CA VAL A 227 -22.43 -17.78 -6.24
C VAL A 227 -22.17 -18.53 -7.54
N LEU A 228 -21.69 -17.86 -8.58
CA LEU A 228 -21.41 -18.44 -9.90
C LEU A 228 -20.09 -19.23 -9.94
N LEU A 229 -19.17 -18.99 -9.00
CA LEU A 229 -17.87 -19.66 -8.95
C LEU A 229 -17.98 -21.01 -8.21
N PRO A 230 -17.20 -22.03 -8.63
CA PRO A 230 -17.17 -23.32 -7.93
C PRO A 230 -16.58 -23.18 -6.52
N SER A 231 -17.03 -24.06 -5.64
CA SER A 231 -16.46 -24.22 -4.29
C SER A 231 -14.95 -24.52 -4.37
N SER A 232 -14.16 -23.79 -3.60
CA SER A 232 -12.71 -23.96 -3.54
C SER A 232 -12.30 -24.35 -2.11
N ARG A 233 -12.18 -25.65 -1.86
CA ARG A 233 -11.59 -26.14 -0.61
C ARG A 233 -10.07 -25.98 -0.65
N ALA A 234 -9.48 -25.43 0.40
CA ALA A 234 -8.05 -25.44 0.59
C ALA A 234 -7.56 -26.92 0.65
N LYS A 235 -6.53 -27.27 -0.13
CA LYS A 235 -5.72 -28.43 0.23
C LYS A 235 -5.02 -28.04 1.53
N ILE A 236 -5.29 -28.76 2.60
CA ILE A 236 -4.66 -28.57 3.90
C ILE A 236 -3.15 -28.81 3.72
N ALA A 237 -2.40 -27.75 3.53
CA ALA A 237 -0.96 -27.78 3.69
C ALA A 237 -0.73 -27.63 5.21
N SER A 238 -0.49 -28.74 5.87
CA SER A 238 -0.12 -28.77 7.28
C SER A 238 1.28 -28.17 7.47
N VAL A 239 1.35 -26.85 7.55
CA VAL A 239 2.57 -26.16 7.97
C VAL A 239 2.46 -25.92 9.47
N SER A 240 2.84 -26.92 10.25
CA SER A 240 3.03 -26.81 11.69
C SER A 240 4.41 -26.19 12.00
N VAL A 241 4.72 -25.06 11.43
CA VAL A 241 5.86 -24.27 11.92
C VAL A 241 5.34 -23.42 13.07
N GLY A 242 5.91 -23.57 14.25
CA GLY A 242 5.54 -22.77 15.41
C GLY A 242 5.63 -21.29 15.08
N VAL A 243 4.47 -20.64 14.88
CA VAL A 243 4.33 -19.24 14.41
C VAL A 243 5.21 -18.29 15.23
N ARG A 244 5.35 -18.54 16.54
CA ARG A 244 6.20 -17.74 17.44
C ARG A 244 7.68 -17.83 17.09
N GLY A 245 8.18 -19.05 16.77
CA GLY A 245 9.58 -19.24 16.36
C GLY A 245 9.87 -18.55 15.02
N ALA A 246 9.01 -18.78 14.03
CA ALA A 246 9.14 -18.16 12.71
C ALA A 246 9.13 -16.62 12.77
N MET A 247 8.33 -16.03 13.66
CA MET A 247 8.26 -14.58 13.84
C MET A 247 9.52 -14.04 14.54
N ALA A 248 10.01 -14.73 15.58
CA ALA A 248 11.24 -14.35 16.27
C ALA A 248 12.46 -14.40 15.34
N ASP A 249 12.57 -15.44 14.51
CA ASP A 249 13.63 -15.57 13.50
C ASP A 249 13.56 -14.47 12.46
N GLY A 250 12.35 -14.12 11.98
CA GLY A 250 12.14 -13.01 11.06
C GLY A 250 12.58 -11.68 11.66
N ILE A 251 12.19 -11.38 12.89
CA ILE A 251 12.58 -10.16 13.61
C ILE A 251 14.11 -10.11 13.76
N ARG A 252 14.73 -11.20 14.21
CA ARG A 252 16.18 -11.28 14.37
C ARG A 252 16.90 -11.07 13.02
N TYR A 253 16.39 -11.67 11.95
CA TYR A 253 16.94 -11.53 10.61
C TYR A 253 16.87 -10.07 10.10
N VAL A 254 15.70 -9.45 10.19
CA VAL A 254 15.47 -8.07 9.70
C VAL A 254 16.29 -7.06 10.51
N PHE A 255 16.25 -7.14 11.85
CA PHE A 255 16.97 -6.23 12.72
C PHE A 255 18.47 -6.54 12.81
N GLY A 256 18.90 -7.74 12.43
CA GLY A 256 20.31 -8.09 12.24
C GLY A 256 20.95 -7.40 11.03
N GLN A 257 20.16 -7.01 10.04
CA GLN A 257 20.64 -6.27 8.86
C GLN A 257 20.36 -4.76 9.03
N ARG A 258 21.41 -3.96 9.14
CA ARG A 258 21.31 -2.51 9.39
C ARG A 258 20.41 -1.78 8.40
N SER A 259 20.52 -2.13 7.11
CA SER A 259 19.74 -1.53 6.02
C SER A 259 18.24 -1.85 6.12
N LEU A 260 17.88 -3.11 6.36
CA LEU A 260 16.48 -3.51 6.55
C LEU A 260 15.89 -2.91 7.83
N ALA A 261 16.66 -2.89 8.92
CA ALA A 261 16.23 -2.30 10.18
C ALA A 261 15.91 -0.79 10.01
N SER A 262 16.76 -0.04 9.32
CA SER A 262 16.52 1.38 9.05
C SER A 262 15.25 1.60 8.22
N LEU A 263 15.01 0.75 7.21
CA LEU A 263 13.80 0.81 6.41
C LEU A 263 12.55 0.48 7.23
N MET A 264 12.63 -0.51 8.14
CA MET A 264 11.50 -0.82 9.04
C MET A 264 11.17 0.33 9.98
N VAL A 265 12.16 1.05 10.49
CA VAL A 265 11.94 2.26 11.28
C VAL A 265 11.17 3.32 10.47
N LEU A 266 11.59 3.59 9.23
CA LEU A 266 10.86 4.50 8.34
C LEU A 266 9.42 4.03 8.08
N MET A 267 9.21 2.71 7.92
CA MET A 267 7.87 2.14 7.74
C MET A 267 6.99 2.32 8.98
N VAL A 268 7.54 2.16 10.18
CA VAL A 268 6.81 2.40 11.43
C VAL A 268 6.39 3.87 11.53
N PHE A 269 7.30 4.82 11.26
CA PHE A 269 6.94 6.24 11.24
C PHE A 269 5.88 6.56 10.18
N ALA A 270 5.99 5.99 8.97
CA ALA A 270 5.00 6.17 7.91
C ALA A 270 3.63 5.59 8.29
N GLY A 271 3.59 4.37 8.84
CA GLY A 271 2.35 3.72 9.28
C GLY A 271 1.69 4.41 10.47
N MET A 272 2.49 4.98 11.37
CA MET A 272 2.00 5.55 12.62
C MET A 272 1.63 7.03 12.50
N PHE A 273 2.35 7.81 11.67
CA PHE A 273 2.19 9.26 11.61
C PHE A 273 1.90 9.82 10.20
N ALA A 274 2.23 9.12 9.10
CA ALA A 274 1.87 9.60 7.77
C ALA A 274 0.55 9.02 7.28
N THR A 275 0.24 7.75 7.60
CA THR A 275 -0.95 7.07 7.11
C THR A 275 -2.25 7.54 7.78
N PRO A 276 -2.34 7.72 9.13
CA PRO A 276 -3.59 8.13 9.79
C PRO A 276 -4.12 9.49 9.33
N PRO A 277 -3.31 10.56 9.17
CA PRO A 277 -3.77 11.82 8.62
C PRO A 277 -4.43 11.69 7.27
N VAL A 278 -3.81 10.92 6.37
CA VAL A 278 -4.31 10.69 5.00
C VAL A 278 -5.56 9.81 4.99
N ALA A 279 -5.62 8.81 5.86
CA ALA A 279 -6.72 7.85 5.90
C ALA A 279 -7.97 8.39 6.61
N PHE A 280 -7.80 9.18 7.68
CA PHE A 280 -8.91 9.51 8.57
C PHE A 280 -9.14 11.01 8.80
N MET A 281 -8.09 11.85 8.73
CA MET A 281 -8.20 13.28 9.10
C MET A 281 -8.60 14.21 7.97
N VAL A 282 -8.56 13.78 6.71
CA VAL A 282 -8.90 14.61 5.56
C VAL A 282 -10.29 15.26 5.68
N PRO A 283 -11.37 14.56 6.13
CA PRO A 283 -12.66 15.20 6.36
C PRO A 283 -12.62 16.30 7.42
N GLY A 284 -11.83 16.10 8.48
CA GLY A 284 -11.62 17.09 9.53
C GLY A 284 -10.88 18.32 9.04
N LEU A 285 -9.85 18.15 8.19
CA LEU A 285 -9.15 19.26 7.53
C LEU A 285 -10.09 20.08 6.65
N VAL A 286 -10.87 19.40 5.81
CA VAL A 286 -11.81 20.09 4.90
C VAL A 286 -12.85 20.88 5.68
N ARG A 287 -13.46 20.28 6.71
CA ARG A 287 -14.54 20.90 7.48
C ARG A 287 -14.08 22.03 8.40
N PHE A 288 -12.99 21.80 9.15
CA PHE A 288 -12.59 22.71 10.25
C PHE A 288 -11.43 23.63 9.91
N GLN A 289 -10.60 23.30 8.91
CA GLN A 289 -9.43 24.09 8.52
C GLN A 289 -9.66 24.85 7.23
N LEU A 290 -10.16 24.16 6.19
CA LEU A 290 -10.44 24.78 4.90
C LEU A 290 -11.83 25.42 4.84
N HIS A 291 -12.72 25.10 5.79
CA HIS A 291 -14.11 25.58 5.87
C HIS A 291 -14.94 25.26 4.60
N GLU A 292 -14.69 24.09 4.02
CA GLU A 292 -15.21 23.64 2.73
C GLU A 292 -16.20 22.48 2.89
N GLY A 293 -16.88 22.14 1.79
CA GLY A 293 -17.90 21.10 1.71
C GLY A 293 -17.40 19.72 1.25
N PRO A 294 -18.35 18.78 1.04
CA PRO A 294 -18.05 17.42 0.62
C PRO A 294 -17.46 17.34 -0.80
N GLU A 295 -17.70 18.32 -1.65
CA GLU A 295 -17.10 18.38 -3.01
C GLU A 295 -15.59 18.54 -2.92
N THR A 296 -15.11 19.49 -2.12
CA THR A 296 -13.68 19.70 -1.85
C THR A 296 -13.04 18.47 -1.23
N LEU A 297 -13.74 17.77 -0.33
CA LEU A 297 -13.29 16.50 0.21
C LEU A 297 -13.08 15.44 -0.89
N GLY A 298 -14.09 15.28 -1.75
CA GLY A 298 -14.04 14.33 -2.86
C GLY A 298 -12.87 14.61 -3.80
N ILE A 299 -12.65 15.89 -4.17
CA ILE A 299 -11.53 16.30 -5.02
C ILE A 299 -10.20 16.02 -4.33
N LEU A 300 -10.06 16.38 -3.05
CA LEU A 300 -8.80 16.25 -2.31
C LEU A 300 -8.37 14.78 -2.18
N ILE A 301 -9.29 13.87 -1.81
CA ILE A 301 -8.99 12.44 -1.72
C ILE A 301 -8.73 11.86 -3.12
N SER A 302 -9.45 12.33 -4.15
CA SER A 302 -9.22 11.90 -5.53
C SER A 302 -7.85 12.33 -6.05
N LEU A 303 -7.37 13.52 -5.68
CA LEU A 303 -6.01 13.97 -6.04
C LEU A 303 -4.92 13.12 -5.37
N ILE A 304 -5.13 12.70 -4.12
CA ILE A 304 -4.26 11.70 -3.47
C ILE A 304 -4.25 10.40 -4.28
N GLY A 305 -5.42 9.93 -4.71
CA GLY A 305 -5.56 8.74 -5.55
C GLY A 305 -4.88 8.89 -6.91
N LEU A 306 -5.07 10.02 -7.60
CA LEU A 306 -4.41 10.32 -8.87
C LEU A 306 -2.88 10.35 -8.72
N GLY A 307 -2.39 11.03 -7.69
CA GLY A 307 -0.96 11.00 -7.34
C GLY A 307 -0.44 9.58 -7.16
N SER A 308 -1.21 8.72 -6.47
CA SER A 308 -0.87 7.31 -6.27
C SER A 308 -0.80 6.52 -7.59
N VAL A 309 -1.69 6.77 -8.54
CA VAL A 309 -1.64 6.17 -9.89
C VAL A 309 -0.38 6.62 -10.63
N LEU A 310 -0.11 7.92 -10.65
CA LEU A 310 1.09 8.48 -11.30
C LEU A 310 2.37 7.96 -10.66
N GLY A 311 2.39 7.86 -9.31
CA GLY A 311 3.50 7.26 -8.55
C GLY A 311 3.72 5.80 -8.89
N SER A 312 2.66 5.02 -9.08
CA SER A 312 2.75 3.61 -9.51
C SER A 312 3.35 3.47 -10.91
N VAL A 313 3.05 4.39 -11.82
CA VAL A 313 3.68 4.43 -13.15
C VAL A 313 5.17 4.80 -13.03
N ALA A 314 5.50 5.83 -12.24
CA ALA A 314 6.89 6.21 -12.00
C ALA A 314 7.71 5.08 -11.37
N LEU A 315 7.09 4.26 -10.51
CA LEU A 315 7.72 3.11 -9.87
C LEU A 315 8.23 2.09 -10.91
N LEU A 316 7.58 1.93 -12.06
CA LEU A 316 8.04 1.03 -13.14
C LEU A 316 9.45 1.40 -13.64
N VAL A 317 9.80 2.67 -13.59
CA VAL A 317 11.13 3.18 -13.98
C VAL A 317 12.08 3.19 -12.76
N LEU A 318 11.61 3.72 -11.63
CA LEU A 318 12.43 3.90 -10.44
C LEU A 318 12.87 2.56 -9.82
N ALA A 319 12.02 1.52 -9.87
CA ALA A 319 12.36 0.19 -9.37
C ALA A 319 13.48 -0.51 -10.17
N ARG A 320 13.76 -0.06 -11.40
CA ARG A 320 14.85 -0.58 -12.23
C ARG A 320 16.19 0.07 -11.92
N ARG A 321 16.20 1.20 -11.20
CA ARG A 321 17.47 1.87 -10.83
C ARG A 321 18.27 1.00 -9.85
N PRO A 322 19.60 0.97 -9.97
CA PRO A 322 20.45 0.23 -9.02
C PRO A 322 20.28 0.77 -7.61
N ASN A 323 20.33 2.09 -7.44
CA ASN A 323 20.06 2.76 -6.15
C ASN A 323 18.57 3.06 -6.01
N LYS A 324 17.93 2.43 -5.04
CA LYS A 324 16.50 2.61 -4.69
C LYS A 324 16.31 3.40 -3.41
N GLY A 325 17.36 3.47 -2.58
CA GLY A 325 17.31 4.12 -1.27
C GLY A 325 17.13 5.62 -1.38
N GLU A 326 17.92 6.28 -2.21
CA GLU A 326 17.87 7.74 -2.38
C GLU A 326 16.51 8.23 -2.89
N PRO A 327 15.96 7.76 -4.04
CA PRO A 327 14.66 8.19 -4.49
C PRO A 327 13.54 7.81 -3.50
N GLY A 328 13.67 6.67 -2.82
CA GLY A 328 12.72 6.28 -1.78
C GLY A 328 12.73 7.24 -0.59
N LEU A 329 13.90 7.62 -0.10
CA LEU A 329 14.04 8.56 1.01
C LEU A 329 13.57 9.97 0.64
N VAL A 330 13.90 10.46 -0.55
CA VAL A 330 13.41 11.75 -1.07
C VAL A 330 11.88 11.76 -1.12
N CYS A 331 11.27 10.71 -1.66
CA CYS A 331 9.82 10.58 -1.69
C CYS A 331 9.21 10.50 -0.27
N TYR A 332 9.86 9.81 0.66
CA TYR A 332 9.42 9.78 2.06
C TYR A 332 9.40 11.17 2.69
N LEU A 333 10.49 11.93 2.55
CA LEU A 333 10.63 13.28 3.11
C LEU A 333 9.65 14.27 2.46
N LEU A 334 9.47 14.19 1.13
CA LEU A 334 8.50 15.02 0.42
C LEU A 334 7.06 14.69 0.83
N CYS A 335 6.71 13.42 1.04
CA CYS A 335 5.41 13.02 1.55
C CYS A 335 5.17 13.59 2.95
N ALA A 336 6.14 13.44 3.85
CA ALA A 336 6.07 13.96 5.21
C ALA A 336 5.93 15.50 5.23
N ALA A 337 6.71 16.20 4.41
CA ALA A 337 6.61 17.65 4.25
C ALA A 337 5.25 18.08 3.70
N ALA A 338 4.72 17.38 2.69
CA ALA A 338 3.40 17.66 2.14
C ALA A 338 2.31 17.53 3.21
N ILE A 339 2.34 16.47 4.04
CA ILE A 339 1.41 16.26 5.15
C ILE A 339 1.52 17.42 6.16
N ALA A 340 2.74 17.78 6.57
CA ALA A 340 2.95 18.87 7.54
C ALA A 340 2.42 20.22 7.00
N ILE A 341 2.70 20.54 5.74
CA ILE A 341 2.28 21.80 5.13
C ILE A 341 0.75 21.84 4.93
N ILE A 342 0.11 20.74 4.52
CA ILE A 342 -1.36 20.63 4.44
C ILE A 342 -1.98 20.93 5.80
N GLY A 343 -1.43 20.39 6.87
CA GLY A 343 -1.91 20.62 8.23
C GLY A 343 -1.84 22.10 8.68
N LEU A 344 -0.96 22.90 8.09
CA LEU A 344 -0.83 24.33 8.37
C LEU A 344 -1.56 25.22 7.35
N SER A 345 -1.94 24.68 6.20
CA SER A 345 -2.49 25.44 5.09
C SER A 345 -3.99 25.69 5.24
N THR A 346 -4.42 26.92 5.00
CA THR A 346 -5.82 27.29 4.80
C THR A 346 -6.19 27.50 3.32
N SER A 347 -5.22 27.30 2.42
CA SER A 347 -5.39 27.48 0.97
C SER A 347 -5.83 26.17 0.31
N VAL A 348 -7.02 26.16 -0.29
CA VAL A 348 -7.56 25.00 -1.02
C VAL A 348 -6.68 24.62 -2.21
N PRO A 349 -6.22 25.55 -3.09
CA PRO A 349 -5.35 25.19 -4.21
C PRO A 349 -4.02 24.58 -3.78
N LEU A 350 -3.42 25.11 -2.70
CA LEU A 350 -2.17 24.54 -2.15
C LEU A 350 -2.41 23.13 -1.61
N SER A 351 -3.51 22.92 -0.89
CA SER A 351 -3.87 21.60 -0.36
C SER A 351 -4.10 20.59 -1.49
N PHE A 352 -4.68 20.99 -2.61
CA PHE A 352 -4.85 20.15 -3.80
C PHE A 352 -3.51 19.74 -4.41
N ALA A 353 -2.59 20.68 -4.59
CA ALA A 353 -1.25 20.41 -5.12
C ALA A 353 -0.47 19.45 -4.21
N LEU A 354 -0.50 19.70 -2.90
CA LEU A 354 0.19 18.87 -1.90
C LEU A 354 -0.44 17.48 -1.75
N ALA A 355 -1.77 17.36 -1.92
CA ALA A 355 -2.45 16.07 -1.92
C ALA A 355 -2.00 15.19 -3.09
N LEU A 356 -1.86 15.76 -4.29
CA LEU A 356 -1.32 15.07 -5.47
C LEU A 356 0.13 14.63 -5.24
N ILE A 357 0.97 15.53 -4.73
CA ILE A 357 2.38 15.25 -4.41
C ILE A 357 2.48 14.17 -3.34
N GLY A 358 1.71 14.27 -2.26
CA GLY A 358 1.70 13.29 -1.17
C GLY A 358 1.28 11.90 -1.63
N GLY A 359 0.23 11.81 -2.46
CA GLY A 359 -0.20 10.56 -3.06
C GLY A 359 0.87 9.91 -3.95
N PHE A 360 1.52 10.72 -4.81
CA PHE A 360 2.61 10.27 -5.67
C PHE A 360 3.80 9.75 -4.86
N THR A 361 4.31 10.58 -3.97
CA THR A 361 5.54 10.28 -3.20
C THR A 361 5.33 9.15 -2.20
N GLY A 362 4.16 9.07 -1.57
CA GLY A 362 3.81 7.99 -0.65
C GLY A 362 3.82 6.62 -1.31
N VAL A 363 3.20 6.49 -2.49
CA VAL A 363 3.17 5.22 -3.23
C VAL A 363 4.55 4.83 -3.75
N VAL A 364 5.34 5.80 -4.25
CA VAL A 364 6.71 5.53 -4.71
C VAL A 364 7.56 5.01 -3.54
N PHE A 365 7.50 5.64 -2.37
CA PHE A 365 8.23 5.20 -1.19
C PHE A 365 7.84 3.77 -0.77
N ILE A 366 6.54 3.49 -0.62
CA ILE A 366 6.03 2.16 -0.23
C ILE A 366 6.45 1.11 -1.27
N GLY A 367 6.34 1.43 -2.56
CA GLY A 367 6.70 0.52 -3.64
C GLY A 367 8.20 0.20 -3.67
N LEU A 368 9.07 1.23 -3.59
CA LEU A 368 10.52 1.03 -3.54
C LEU A 368 10.95 0.26 -2.30
N SER A 369 10.34 0.55 -1.14
CA SER A 369 10.61 -0.20 0.09
C SER A 369 10.27 -1.68 -0.03
N THR A 370 9.15 -2.00 -0.68
CA THR A 370 8.74 -3.39 -0.97
C THR A 370 9.78 -4.10 -1.83
N VAL A 371 10.24 -3.44 -2.91
CA VAL A 371 11.27 -3.99 -3.80
C VAL A 371 12.58 -4.23 -3.07
N VAL A 372 13.01 -3.27 -2.22
CA VAL A 372 14.24 -3.40 -1.43
C VAL A 372 14.15 -4.57 -0.46
N VAL A 373 13.06 -4.71 0.29
CA VAL A 373 12.88 -5.82 1.24
C VAL A 373 12.89 -7.17 0.52
N GLN A 374 12.21 -7.27 -0.63
CA GLN A 374 12.20 -8.51 -1.42
C GLN A 374 13.57 -8.86 -1.99
N ALA A 375 14.32 -7.89 -2.49
CA ALA A 375 15.63 -8.09 -3.08
C ALA A 375 16.73 -8.37 -2.04
N ALA A 376 16.65 -7.74 -0.86
CA ALA A 376 17.62 -7.91 0.22
C ALA A 376 17.41 -9.17 1.06
N SER A 377 16.24 -9.84 0.91
CA SER A 377 15.91 -11.01 1.71
C SER A 377 16.23 -12.30 0.95
N SER A 378 16.85 -13.28 1.64
CA SER A 378 17.01 -14.65 1.12
C SER A 378 15.66 -15.29 0.83
N GLU A 379 15.59 -16.27 -0.08
CA GLU A 379 14.32 -16.93 -0.43
C GLU A 379 13.59 -17.51 0.77
N GLU A 380 14.30 -18.10 1.72
CA GLU A 380 13.74 -18.68 2.94
C GLU A 380 13.16 -17.63 3.91
N MET A 381 13.75 -16.44 3.96
CA MET A 381 13.37 -15.37 4.90
C MET A 381 12.47 -14.31 4.28
N ARG A 382 12.31 -14.30 2.95
CA ARG A 382 11.56 -13.27 2.20
C ARG A 382 10.13 -13.10 2.70
N SER A 383 9.41 -14.21 2.90
CA SER A 383 8.03 -14.16 3.40
C SER A 383 7.95 -13.58 4.82
N ARG A 384 8.90 -13.92 5.69
CA ARG A 384 8.98 -13.42 7.07
C ARG A 384 9.33 -11.92 7.10
N ALA A 385 10.31 -11.50 6.28
CA ALA A 385 10.68 -10.09 6.15
C ALA A 385 9.52 -9.23 5.62
N MET A 386 8.77 -9.74 4.63
CA MET A 386 7.57 -9.07 4.11
C MET A 386 6.43 -8.99 5.14
N ALA A 387 6.28 -10.01 5.99
CA ALA A 387 5.30 -9.96 7.08
C ALA A 387 5.65 -8.87 8.10
N ILE A 388 6.94 -8.71 8.44
CA ILE A 388 7.41 -7.65 9.35
C ILE A 388 7.23 -6.28 8.70
N TRP A 389 7.54 -6.14 7.41
CA TRP A 389 7.30 -4.93 6.64
C TRP A 389 5.82 -4.52 6.67
N ALA A 390 4.91 -5.47 6.44
CA ALA A 390 3.47 -5.22 6.51
C ALA A 390 3.01 -4.84 7.92
N ALA A 391 3.55 -5.51 8.95
CA ALA A 391 3.28 -5.16 10.34
C ALA A 391 3.80 -3.76 10.71
N ALA A 392 4.97 -3.37 10.20
CA ALA A 392 5.55 -2.05 10.41
C ALA A 392 4.73 -0.91 9.75
N LEU A 393 4.04 -1.17 8.64
CA LEU A 393 3.23 -0.18 7.95
C LEU A 393 1.76 -0.20 8.40
N VAL A 394 1.14 -1.38 8.39
CA VAL A 394 -0.31 -1.54 8.61
C VAL A 394 -0.63 -1.92 10.06
N GLY A 395 0.23 -2.71 10.69
CA GLY A 395 0.01 -3.18 12.05
C GLY A 395 0.08 -2.07 13.11
N VAL A 396 0.84 -1.00 12.85
CA VAL A 396 0.93 0.16 13.75
C VAL A 396 -0.16 1.22 13.49
N LEU A 397 -0.89 1.11 12.40
CA LEU A 397 -1.91 2.09 11.98
C LEU A 397 -2.97 2.36 13.07
N PRO A 398 -3.53 1.37 13.79
CA PRO A 398 -4.49 1.63 14.85
C PRO A 398 -3.91 2.51 15.97
N ILE A 399 -2.66 2.27 16.36
CA ILE A 399 -1.98 3.06 17.39
C ILE A 399 -1.80 4.50 16.89
N GLY A 400 -1.36 4.66 15.65
CA GLY A 400 -1.25 5.98 15.00
C GLY A 400 -2.58 6.72 14.98
N ALA A 401 -3.68 6.06 14.63
CA ALA A 401 -5.01 6.66 14.62
C ALA A 401 -5.42 7.20 16.00
N LEU A 402 -5.12 6.50 17.10
CA LEU A 402 -5.37 6.98 18.46
C LEU A 402 -4.48 8.17 18.82
N ILE A 403 -3.20 8.15 18.45
CA ILE A 403 -2.29 9.27 18.71
C ILE A 403 -2.77 10.51 17.94
N THR A 404 -3.09 10.36 16.64
CA THR A 404 -3.65 11.45 15.84
C THR A 404 -4.98 11.96 16.44
N ALA A 405 -5.86 11.07 16.95
CA ALA A 405 -7.08 11.48 17.65
C ALA A 405 -6.79 12.34 18.89
N ALA A 406 -5.84 11.92 19.72
CA ALA A 406 -5.42 12.66 20.91
C ALA A 406 -4.82 14.04 20.52
N LEU A 407 -3.93 14.08 19.54
CA LEU A 407 -3.39 15.33 19.01
C LEU A 407 -4.50 16.25 18.47
N THR A 408 -5.48 15.68 17.79
CA THR A 408 -6.61 16.43 17.25
C THR A 408 -7.48 17.04 18.34
N ALA A 409 -7.66 16.36 19.46
CA ALA A 409 -8.39 16.89 20.60
C ALA A 409 -7.73 18.14 21.22
N TRP A 410 -6.39 18.26 21.11
CA TRP A 410 -5.62 19.35 21.70
C TRP A 410 -5.31 20.48 20.71
N LEU A 411 -4.96 20.13 19.47
CA LEU A 411 -4.43 21.05 18.46
C LEU A 411 -5.40 21.32 17.31
N GLY A 412 -6.57 20.66 17.31
CA GLY A 412 -7.49 20.66 16.17
C GLY A 412 -6.97 19.78 15.02
N ALA A 413 -7.80 19.65 13.97
CA ALA A 413 -7.50 18.75 12.85
C ALA A 413 -6.21 19.14 12.10
N GLY A 414 -6.03 20.42 11.81
CA GLY A 414 -4.85 20.91 11.11
C GLY A 414 -3.57 20.77 11.93
N GLY A 415 -3.61 21.18 13.20
CA GLY A 415 -2.47 21.08 14.11
C GLY A 415 -2.00 19.63 14.30
N ALA A 416 -2.93 18.68 14.42
CA ALA A 416 -2.61 17.26 14.53
C ALA A 416 -1.91 16.74 13.26
N VAL A 417 -2.46 17.05 12.09
CA VAL A 417 -1.87 16.64 10.80
C VAL A 417 -0.49 17.25 10.60
N ALA A 418 -0.30 18.53 10.99
CA ALA A 418 0.99 19.19 10.92
C ALA A 418 2.04 18.52 11.81
N VAL A 419 1.66 18.17 13.05
CA VAL A 419 2.53 17.47 14.00
C VAL A 419 2.87 16.06 13.51
N ASP A 420 1.90 15.32 13.03
CA ASP A 420 2.11 13.98 12.46
C ASP A 420 3.09 14.03 11.26
N GLY A 421 2.91 14.98 10.35
CA GLY A 421 3.83 15.23 9.25
C GLY A 421 5.23 15.63 9.72
N ALA A 422 5.34 16.50 10.73
CA ALA A 422 6.61 16.92 11.30
C ALA A 422 7.34 15.77 11.98
N ILE A 423 6.64 14.93 12.76
CA ILE A 423 7.23 13.73 13.38
C ILE A 423 7.73 12.77 12.31
N THR A 424 6.95 12.54 11.25
CA THR A 424 7.36 11.71 10.11
C THR A 424 8.62 12.27 9.45
N LEU A 425 8.67 13.59 9.20
CA LEU A 425 9.81 14.27 8.59
C LEU A 425 11.07 14.16 9.48
N LEU A 426 10.93 14.47 10.77
CA LEU A 426 12.02 14.39 11.74
C LEU A 426 12.51 12.95 11.92
N GLY A 427 11.59 11.97 11.93
CA GLY A 427 11.94 10.55 11.94
C GLY A 427 12.78 10.14 10.72
N GLY A 428 12.40 10.62 9.53
CA GLY A 428 13.16 10.40 8.29
C GLY A 428 14.54 11.03 8.31
N LEU A 429 14.62 12.30 8.74
CA LEU A 429 15.88 13.02 8.90
C LEU A 429 16.77 12.38 9.99
N GLY A 430 16.17 11.94 11.11
CA GLY A 430 16.86 11.24 12.18
C GLY A 430 17.49 9.92 11.69
N VAL A 431 16.73 9.12 10.94
CA VAL A 431 17.27 7.89 10.32
C VAL A 431 18.38 8.22 9.33
N LEU A 432 18.24 9.28 8.54
CA LEU A 432 19.24 9.72 7.58
C LEU A 432 20.55 10.14 8.27
N LEU A 433 20.46 10.87 9.39
CA LEU A 433 21.63 11.32 10.15
C LEU A 433 22.30 10.19 10.92
N TRP A 434 21.50 9.27 11.49
CA TRP A 434 22.01 8.14 12.26
C TRP A 434 22.57 7.03 11.38
N ARG A 435 21.97 6.82 10.20
CA ARG A 435 22.33 5.77 9.25
C ARG A 435 22.28 6.28 7.80
N PRO A 436 23.29 7.04 7.36
CA PRO A 436 23.34 7.59 6.00
C PRO A 436 23.34 6.51 4.92
N GLU A 437 23.66 5.26 5.29
CA GLU A 437 23.60 4.07 4.41
C GLU A 437 22.21 3.82 3.82
N VAL A 438 21.14 4.38 4.44
CA VAL A 438 19.77 4.27 3.93
C VAL A 438 19.60 4.86 2.53
N ARG A 439 20.48 5.79 2.12
CA ARG A 439 20.52 6.34 0.76
C ARG A 439 20.88 5.31 -0.30
N TRP A 440 21.63 4.29 0.08
CA TRP A 440 22.19 3.28 -0.83
C TRP A 440 21.44 1.95 -0.80
N LEU A 441 20.23 1.93 -0.26
CA LEU A 441 19.41 0.74 -0.19
C LEU A 441 19.07 0.22 -1.60
N GLY A 442 19.28 -1.08 -1.80
CA GLY A 442 19.05 -1.75 -3.08
C GLY A 442 20.28 -1.87 -3.97
N CYS A 443 21.41 -1.28 -3.59
CA CYS A 443 22.69 -1.60 -4.19
C CYS A 443 23.15 -2.96 -3.63
N ALA A 444 23.14 -3.99 -4.47
CA ALA A 444 23.61 -5.33 -4.11
C ALA A 444 25.13 -5.44 -3.97
N ALA A 445 25.88 -4.43 -4.43
CA ALA A 445 27.33 -4.34 -4.36
C ALA A 445 27.75 -3.16 -3.47
N LEU A 446 28.97 -3.23 -2.98
CA LEU A 446 29.63 -2.24 -2.12
C LEU A 446 29.22 -0.79 -2.40
N PRO A 447 29.11 0.08 -1.37
CA PRO A 447 28.81 1.51 -1.52
C PRO A 447 29.63 2.20 -2.62
N GLU A 448 30.87 1.79 -2.80
CA GLU A 448 31.81 2.26 -3.83
C GLU A 448 31.30 2.02 -5.26
N ALA A 449 30.70 0.85 -5.55
CA ALA A 449 30.17 0.57 -6.88
C ALA A 449 28.89 1.35 -7.21
N CYS A 450 28.13 1.78 -6.19
CA CYS A 450 26.96 2.64 -6.38
C CYS A 450 27.34 4.12 -6.51
N VAL A 451 28.35 4.57 -5.80
CA VAL A 451 28.95 5.91 -5.97
C VAL A 451 29.52 6.04 -7.36
N ALA A 452 30.27 5.04 -7.81
CA ALA A 452 30.83 4.97 -9.16
C ALA A 452 29.75 5.03 -10.27
N ALA A 453 28.57 4.42 -10.04
CA ALA A 453 27.47 4.45 -11.01
C ALA A 453 26.67 5.77 -11.05
N THR A 454 26.92 6.70 -10.12
CA THR A 454 26.20 7.99 -10.03
C THR A 454 27.11 9.21 -10.20
N ASP A 455 28.42 9.06 -10.10
CA ASP A 455 29.38 10.14 -10.23
C ASP A 455 30.14 10.06 -11.59
N PRO A 456 29.94 11.04 -12.49
CA PRO A 456 30.66 11.09 -13.77
C PRO A 456 32.19 11.05 -13.62
N ALA A 457 32.73 11.55 -12.50
CA ALA A 457 34.16 11.54 -12.24
C ALA A 457 34.73 10.13 -11.96
N SER A 458 33.90 9.21 -11.48
CA SER A 458 34.31 7.83 -11.21
C SER A 458 34.33 6.95 -12.48
N PHE A 459 33.66 7.36 -13.54
CA PHE A 459 33.80 6.72 -14.87
C PHE A 459 35.21 6.91 -15.42
N ALA A 460 35.84 8.09 -15.20
CA ALA A 460 37.21 8.38 -15.63
C ALA A 460 38.21 7.46 -14.92
N TYR A 461 38.00 7.16 -13.65
CA TYR A 461 38.88 6.27 -12.88
C TYR A 461 38.83 4.81 -13.37
N LEU A 462 37.61 4.35 -13.72
CA LEU A 462 37.39 3.01 -14.29
C LEU A 462 37.96 2.88 -15.72
N GLU A 463 37.95 3.96 -16.52
CA GLU A 463 38.61 4.00 -17.84
C GLU A 463 40.12 3.88 -17.72
N GLU A 464 40.72 4.56 -16.75
CA GLU A 464 42.16 4.50 -16.51
C GLU A 464 42.62 3.11 -16.03
N GLU A 465 41.87 2.45 -15.17
CA GLU A 465 42.15 1.08 -14.71
C GLU A 465 41.97 0.03 -15.84
N VAL A 466 41.01 0.23 -16.72
CA VAL A 466 40.76 -0.63 -17.91
C VAL A 466 41.88 -0.41 -18.93
N GLU A 467 42.37 0.82 -19.15
CA GLU A 467 43.51 1.10 -20.02
C GLU A 467 44.81 0.51 -19.48
N ALA A 468 45.05 0.62 -18.16
CA ALA A 468 46.18 -0.01 -17.49
C ALA A 468 46.15 -1.55 -17.60
N ALA A 469 44.96 -2.16 -17.49
CA ALA A 469 44.77 -3.60 -17.67
C ALA A 469 44.89 -4.08 -19.13
N ARG A 470 44.69 -3.19 -20.11
CA ARG A 470 44.94 -3.46 -21.54
C ARG A 470 46.42 -3.34 -21.94
N ALA A 471 47.18 -2.57 -21.16
CA ALA A 471 48.60 -2.35 -21.41
C ALA A 471 49.52 -3.41 -20.73
N ALA A 472 48.94 -4.19 -19.78
CA ALA A 472 49.60 -5.33 -19.12
C ALA A 472 49.18 -6.66 -19.77
#